data_ca8bb60f27934eca7250384079b92d19
#
_entry.id   ca8bb60f27934eca7250384079b92d19
#
_cell.length_a   1.000
_cell.length_b   1.000
_cell.length_c   1.000
_cell.angle_alpha   90.00
_cell.angle_beta   90.00
_cell.angle_gamma   90.00
#
_symmetry.space_group_name_H-M   'P 1'
#
loop_
_entity.id
_entity.type
_entity.pdbx_description
1 polymer ?
#
loop_
_entity_poly.entity_id
_entity_poly.type
_entity_poly.pdbx_seq_one_letter_code
_entity_poly.pdbx_strand_id
1 'polypeptide(L)'
;MNNDTGADRHFLFLQGPHGPFFYRLGKILRATGAQVCRVGFNAGDRAFWRERSSYIAFGGTAQEWPDRVAQILEDNKITDIVLYGDTRPVHTAALAAAKARGLRIHVFEEGYLRPFWVTYERDGSNGNSQLMDMSVADIRHRMQQADLDLPEVPGHWGEMRQHIFYGALYHWFVMARNQNYPNFAPHRAISVRQEFKLHLKRLALMPWHRIDRLIATRRIKRGGFPYHVGLLQLEHDASFTAHSPFTTMSDFLSAVIEGFATGAPSHHHLVFKAHPLEDGRTPLKQDIARIGAQFGVADRLHFVRGGKLAALLNHARSAVAINTTAAQQVLWRGIPLKAFGTAIYSKPEFVSNQPLAQFFAAPLRPDVEAYGDFRLFLLETSQIPGGYYSTRGRQQLLRRMADMMLAPNTPYTARQKTEAASGQQLRLVK
;
A
#
# COMPACT_ATOMS: atom_id res chain seq x y z
N MET A 1 -9.67 33.89 12.07
CA MET A 1 -9.71 33.15 10.79
C MET A 1 -8.32 33.31 10.16
N ASN A 2 -7.39 32.41 10.44
CA ASN A 2 -6.17 32.35 9.64
C ASN A 2 -6.58 31.71 8.32
N ASN A 3 -6.68 32.53 7.27
CA ASN A 3 -6.67 32.01 5.91
C ASN A 3 -5.31 31.34 5.72
N ASP A 4 -5.24 30.02 5.83
CA ASP A 4 -4.10 29.23 5.39
C ASP A 4 -4.02 29.33 3.87
N THR A 5 -3.58 30.50 3.41
CA THR A 5 -3.23 30.70 2.01
C THR A 5 -1.93 29.95 1.77
N GLY A 6 -1.84 29.22 0.67
CA GLY A 6 -0.60 28.50 0.31
C GLY A 6 0.58 29.42 -0.03
N ALA A 7 0.46 30.75 0.18
CA ALA A 7 1.40 31.77 -0.30
C ALA A 7 2.85 31.54 0.20
N ASP A 8 3.01 31.06 1.43
CA ASP A 8 4.33 30.80 2.04
C ASP A 8 4.77 29.34 1.89
N ARG A 9 4.08 28.56 1.07
CA ARG A 9 4.36 27.13 0.88
C ARG A 9 5.00 26.85 -0.46
N HIS A 10 6.07 26.04 -0.43
CA HIS A 10 6.71 25.56 -1.66
C HIS A 10 6.81 24.02 -1.63
N PHE A 11 6.01 23.38 -2.49
CA PHE A 11 5.89 21.93 -2.56
C PHE A 11 6.85 21.34 -3.60
N LEU A 12 7.69 20.39 -3.17
CA LEU A 12 8.51 19.57 -4.04
C LEU A 12 7.86 18.20 -4.24
N PHE A 13 7.42 17.91 -5.47
CA PHE A 13 6.92 16.60 -5.85
C PHE A 13 8.05 15.68 -6.31
N LEU A 14 8.11 14.48 -5.77
CA LEU A 14 9.00 13.41 -6.23
C LEU A 14 8.24 12.41 -7.13
N GLN A 15 8.66 11.13 -7.16
CA GLN A 15 7.94 10.13 -7.94
C GLN A 15 6.54 9.89 -7.40
N GLY A 16 5.57 9.87 -8.31
CA GLY A 16 4.15 9.69 -8.02
C GLY A 16 3.58 8.40 -8.59
N PRO A 17 2.26 8.21 -8.44
CA PRO A 17 1.55 7.18 -9.17
C PRO A 17 1.60 7.49 -10.67
N HIS A 18 1.59 6.43 -11.51
CA HIS A 18 1.57 6.61 -12.95
C HIS A 18 0.29 7.36 -13.37
N GLY A 19 0.45 8.46 -14.11
CA GLY A 19 -0.69 9.25 -14.57
C GLY A 19 -0.72 10.69 -14.06
N PRO A 20 -1.83 11.40 -14.29
CA PRO A 20 -1.89 12.84 -14.13
C PRO A 20 -2.18 13.33 -12.70
N PHE A 21 -2.24 12.46 -11.70
CA PHE A 21 -2.67 12.82 -10.35
C PHE A 21 -1.81 13.92 -9.73
N PHE A 22 -0.50 13.72 -9.65
CA PHE A 22 0.41 14.71 -9.04
C PHE A 22 0.43 16.05 -9.80
N TYR A 23 0.36 16.02 -11.12
CA TYR A 23 0.26 17.26 -11.90
C TYR A 23 -1.02 18.04 -11.60
N ARG A 24 -2.16 17.34 -11.49
CA ARG A 24 -3.45 17.97 -11.15
C ARG A 24 -3.47 18.52 -9.73
N LEU A 25 -2.90 17.77 -8.78
CA LEU A 25 -2.75 18.21 -7.40
C LEU A 25 -1.87 19.47 -7.31
N GLY A 26 -0.73 19.48 -8.01
CA GLY A 26 0.14 20.64 -8.10
C GLY A 26 -0.57 21.88 -8.69
N LYS A 27 -1.46 21.69 -9.68
CA LYS A 27 -2.29 22.82 -10.19
C LYS A 27 -3.24 23.38 -9.13
N ILE A 28 -3.86 22.53 -8.32
CA ILE A 28 -4.78 22.97 -7.26
C ILE A 28 -3.97 23.70 -6.17
N LEU A 29 -2.83 23.20 -5.75
CA LEU A 29 -1.97 23.86 -4.78
C LEU A 29 -1.49 25.25 -5.28
N ARG A 30 -1.13 25.37 -6.56
CA ARG A 30 -0.80 26.70 -7.13
C ARG A 30 -1.99 27.66 -7.10
N ALA A 31 -3.20 27.17 -7.26
CA ALA A 31 -4.39 28.02 -7.19
C ALA A 31 -4.63 28.58 -5.78
N THR A 32 -4.02 28.02 -4.74
CA THR A 32 -4.01 28.56 -3.36
C THR A 32 -2.88 29.56 -3.09
N GLY A 33 -2.05 29.86 -4.10
CA GLY A 33 -0.88 30.74 -3.98
C GLY A 33 0.44 30.00 -3.74
N ALA A 34 0.43 28.69 -3.54
CA ALA A 34 1.64 27.92 -3.29
C ALA A 34 2.55 27.81 -4.51
N GLN A 35 3.85 27.79 -4.28
CA GLN A 35 4.82 27.39 -5.30
C GLN A 35 4.89 25.86 -5.37
N VAL A 36 5.11 25.34 -6.59
CA VAL A 36 5.14 23.89 -6.82
C VAL A 36 6.17 23.56 -7.87
N CYS A 37 7.09 22.66 -7.55
CA CYS A 37 8.04 22.06 -8.51
C CYS A 37 8.04 20.52 -8.37
N ARG A 38 8.65 19.87 -9.36
CA ARG A 38 8.81 18.41 -9.38
C ARG A 38 10.19 18.00 -9.79
N VAL A 39 10.80 17.08 -9.06
CA VAL A 39 11.96 16.33 -9.54
C VAL A 39 11.48 15.04 -10.22
N GLY A 40 12.01 14.77 -11.39
CA GLY A 40 11.78 13.54 -12.12
C GLY A 40 13.07 12.82 -12.46
N PHE A 41 13.03 11.50 -12.40
CA PHE A 41 14.17 10.59 -12.50
C PHE A 41 14.19 9.82 -13.82
N ASN A 42 13.16 9.98 -14.63
CA ASN A 42 13.03 9.31 -15.93
C ASN A 42 12.02 10.03 -16.83
N ALA A 43 11.97 9.60 -18.09
CA ALA A 43 11.07 10.19 -19.08
C ALA A 43 9.58 9.96 -18.79
N GLY A 44 9.22 8.91 -18.05
CA GLY A 44 7.85 8.68 -17.60
C GLY A 44 7.40 9.72 -16.57
N ASP A 45 8.27 10.07 -15.60
CA ASP A 45 8.00 11.17 -14.68
C ASP A 45 7.80 12.49 -15.42
N ARG A 46 8.63 12.73 -16.42
CA ARG A 46 8.57 13.93 -17.27
C ARG A 46 7.27 14.01 -18.07
N ALA A 47 6.81 12.90 -18.63
CA ALA A 47 5.61 12.84 -19.47
C ALA A 47 4.33 13.22 -18.71
N PHE A 48 4.27 12.92 -17.43
CA PHE A 48 3.12 13.24 -16.56
C PHE A 48 3.22 14.58 -15.82
N TRP A 49 4.26 15.41 -16.14
CA TRP A 49 4.37 16.78 -15.64
C TRP A 49 4.47 17.77 -16.81
N ARG A 50 3.35 18.41 -17.15
CA ARG A 50 3.24 19.20 -18.37
C ARG A 50 3.99 20.53 -18.31
N GLU A 51 4.13 21.13 -17.13
CA GLU A 51 4.75 22.43 -16.94
C GLU A 51 6.26 22.29 -16.84
N ARG A 52 6.96 22.81 -17.86
CA ARG A 52 8.41 22.65 -17.99
C ARG A 52 9.21 23.51 -17.04
N SER A 53 8.75 24.72 -16.74
CA SER A 53 9.42 25.69 -15.86
C SER A 53 9.54 25.21 -14.41
N SER A 54 8.63 24.35 -13.96
CA SER A 54 8.59 23.79 -12.62
C SER A 54 9.08 22.33 -12.55
N TYR A 55 9.80 21.86 -13.56
CA TYR A 55 10.32 20.50 -13.61
C TYR A 55 11.84 20.47 -13.57
N ILE A 56 12.39 19.76 -12.61
CA ILE A 56 13.82 19.54 -12.40
C ILE A 56 14.12 18.10 -12.83
N ALA A 57 14.94 17.93 -13.87
CA ALA A 57 15.40 16.61 -14.30
C ALA A 57 16.62 16.20 -13.47
N PHE A 58 16.59 15.00 -12.89
CA PHE A 58 17.75 14.41 -12.26
C PHE A 58 18.23 13.20 -13.08
N GLY A 59 19.35 13.36 -13.77
CA GLY A 59 20.02 12.32 -14.56
C GLY A 59 21.32 11.82 -13.94
N GLY A 60 21.64 12.25 -12.70
CA GLY A 60 22.82 11.83 -11.94
C GLY A 60 22.69 10.39 -11.41
N THR A 61 23.73 9.94 -10.72
CA THR A 61 23.81 8.63 -10.08
C THR A 61 23.04 8.59 -8.76
N ALA A 62 22.77 7.39 -8.24
CA ALA A 62 22.14 7.22 -6.94
C ALA A 62 23.00 7.79 -5.78
N GLN A 63 24.32 7.78 -5.94
CA GLN A 63 25.27 8.33 -4.96
C GLN A 63 25.23 9.86 -4.90
N GLU A 64 24.98 10.53 -6.02
CA GLU A 64 24.88 11.99 -6.10
C GLU A 64 23.53 12.52 -5.62
N TRP A 65 22.52 11.66 -5.55
CA TRP A 65 21.16 12.07 -5.23
C TRP A 65 20.99 12.72 -3.84
N PRO A 66 21.58 12.20 -2.73
CA PRO A 66 21.44 12.82 -1.40
C PRO A 66 21.90 14.29 -1.38
N ASP A 67 23.04 14.59 -1.96
CA ASP A 67 23.58 15.97 -2.02
C ASP A 67 22.72 16.84 -2.95
N ARG A 68 22.32 16.30 -4.08
CA ARG A 68 21.49 17.04 -5.03
C ARG A 68 20.11 17.38 -4.48
N VAL A 69 19.46 16.46 -3.78
CA VAL A 69 18.16 16.77 -3.16
C VAL A 69 18.32 17.81 -2.06
N ALA A 70 19.38 17.74 -1.27
CA ALA A 70 19.67 18.75 -0.24
C ALA A 70 19.81 20.15 -0.83
N GLN A 71 20.55 20.30 -1.94
CA GLN A 71 20.67 21.55 -2.70
C GLN A 71 19.31 22.04 -3.24
N ILE A 72 18.53 21.14 -3.84
CA ILE A 72 17.21 21.49 -4.40
C ILE A 72 16.28 22.03 -3.29
N LEU A 73 16.30 21.40 -2.10
CA LEU A 73 15.50 21.85 -0.97
C LEU A 73 15.85 23.28 -0.55
N GLU A 74 17.14 23.60 -0.53
CA GLU A 74 17.67 24.92 -0.13
C GLU A 74 17.45 25.98 -1.20
N ASP A 75 17.91 25.73 -2.44
CA ASP A 75 17.85 26.68 -3.57
C ASP A 75 16.40 27.13 -3.86
N ASN A 76 15.46 26.22 -3.72
CA ASN A 76 14.04 26.48 -3.98
C ASN A 76 13.25 26.80 -2.70
N LYS A 77 13.89 26.93 -1.53
CA LYS A 77 13.22 27.22 -0.25
C LYS A 77 12.01 26.29 -0.02
N ILE A 78 12.20 24.99 -0.24
CA ILE A 78 11.14 23.98 -0.12
C ILE A 78 10.64 23.92 1.33
N THR A 79 9.35 23.95 1.52
CA THR A 79 8.69 23.80 2.83
C THR A 79 8.01 22.44 2.98
N ASP A 80 7.71 21.79 1.86
CA ASP A 80 6.91 20.57 1.79
C ASP A 80 7.44 19.62 0.73
N ILE A 81 7.57 18.33 1.05
CA ILE A 81 7.83 17.30 0.04
C ILE A 81 6.63 16.38 -0.12
N VAL A 82 6.37 15.95 -1.35
CA VAL A 82 5.23 15.13 -1.72
C VAL A 82 5.72 13.90 -2.49
N LEU A 83 5.39 12.70 -2.01
CA LEU A 83 5.88 11.45 -2.58
C LEU A 83 4.83 10.34 -2.54
N TYR A 84 5.05 9.28 -3.33
CA TYR A 84 4.21 8.10 -3.38
C TYR A 84 4.98 6.87 -2.94
N GLY A 85 4.67 6.35 -1.74
CA GLY A 85 5.46 5.38 -1.01
C GLY A 85 6.77 5.98 -0.48
N ASP A 86 7.13 5.67 0.72
CA ASP A 86 8.27 6.27 1.45
C ASP A 86 9.54 5.42 1.44
N THR A 87 9.48 4.18 0.94
CA THR A 87 10.57 3.20 0.99
C THR A 87 11.42 3.12 -0.28
N ARG A 88 11.08 3.88 -1.34
CA ARG A 88 11.91 3.91 -2.56
C ARG A 88 13.24 4.57 -2.28
N PRO A 89 14.37 4.10 -2.83
CA PRO A 89 15.69 4.68 -2.56
C PRO A 89 15.77 6.19 -2.78
N VAL A 90 15.17 6.69 -3.86
CA VAL A 90 15.12 8.15 -4.14
C VAL A 90 14.25 8.91 -3.13
N HIS A 91 13.24 8.28 -2.56
CA HIS A 91 12.41 8.88 -1.51
C HIS A 91 13.10 8.84 -0.16
N THR A 92 13.75 7.74 0.19
CA THR A 92 14.44 7.59 1.49
C THR A 92 15.50 8.67 1.70
N ALA A 93 16.32 8.96 0.68
CA ALA A 93 17.32 10.04 0.75
C ALA A 93 16.66 11.42 0.91
N ALA A 94 15.59 11.69 0.16
CA ALA A 94 14.85 12.95 0.26
C ALA A 94 14.15 13.10 1.61
N LEU A 95 13.60 12.02 2.17
CA LEU A 95 13.01 11.99 3.52
C LEU A 95 14.03 12.33 4.60
N ALA A 96 15.23 11.76 4.53
CA ALA A 96 16.32 12.08 5.47
C ALA A 96 16.69 13.57 5.41
N ALA A 97 16.86 14.12 4.22
CA ALA A 97 17.19 15.52 4.00
C ALA A 97 16.07 16.48 4.48
N ALA A 98 14.79 16.09 4.27
CA ALA A 98 13.63 16.86 4.70
C ALA A 98 13.44 16.85 6.21
N LYS A 99 13.55 15.67 6.85
CA LYS A 99 13.48 15.52 8.32
C LYS A 99 14.55 16.35 9.02
N ALA A 100 15.79 16.32 8.51
CA ALA A 100 16.89 17.12 9.07
C ALA A 100 16.63 18.63 9.02
N ARG A 101 15.72 19.10 8.16
CA ARG A 101 15.33 20.51 8.00
C ARG A 101 13.97 20.83 8.59
N GLY A 102 13.29 19.90 9.24
CA GLY A 102 11.96 20.08 9.78
C GLY A 102 10.87 20.36 8.72
N LEU A 103 11.05 19.90 7.47
CA LEU A 103 10.10 20.12 6.40
C LEU A 103 8.88 19.20 6.58
N ARG A 104 7.72 19.64 6.07
CA ARG A 104 6.52 18.81 6.06
C ARG A 104 6.61 17.75 4.98
N ILE A 105 6.28 16.52 5.35
CA ILE A 105 6.35 15.35 4.46
C ILE A 105 4.94 14.83 4.21
N HIS A 106 4.54 14.78 2.93
CA HIS A 106 3.26 14.29 2.47
C HIS A 106 3.43 12.97 1.73
N VAL A 107 2.94 11.89 2.33
CA VAL A 107 3.06 10.54 1.77
C VAL A 107 1.71 10.07 1.24
N PHE A 108 1.69 9.74 -0.04
CA PHE A 108 0.57 9.07 -0.69
C PHE A 108 0.89 7.59 -0.87
N GLU A 109 -0.11 6.74 -0.72
CA GLU A 109 0.00 5.30 -0.96
C GLU A 109 -1.35 4.73 -1.42
N GLU A 110 -1.35 3.51 -1.93
CA GLU A 110 -2.59 2.76 -2.13
C GLU A 110 -3.32 2.55 -0.79
N GLY A 111 -4.65 2.60 -0.83
CA GLY A 111 -5.44 2.51 0.38
C GLY A 111 -5.17 1.27 1.23
N TYR A 112 -5.09 1.44 2.54
CA TYR A 112 -5.06 0.34 3.50
C TYR A 112 -6.36 -0.45 3.46
N LEU A 113 -7.48 0.24 3.28
CA LEU A 113 -8.82 -0.33 3.13
C LEU A 113 -9.20 -0.37 1.63
N ARG A 114 -8.68 -1.36 0.89
CA ARG A 114 -8.95 -1.49 -0.55
C ARG A 114 -10.37 -2.00 -0.83
N PRO A 115 -10.98 -1.66 -1.99
CA PRO A 115 -10.36 -1.06 -3.17
C PRO A 115 -10.59 0.44 -3.37
N PHE A 116 -11.39 1.12 -2.61
CA PHE A 116 -11.94 2.45 -2.96
C PHE A 116 -11.29 3.63 -2.24
N TRP A 117 -10.15 3.39 -1.60
CA TRP A 117 -9.48 4.33 -0.73
C TRP A 117 -8.04 4.55 -1.19
N VAL A 118 -7.55 5.74 -0.91
CA VAL A 118 -6.16 6.14 -1.04
C VAL A 118 -5.66 6.50 0.35
N THR A 119 -4.46 6.10 0.68
CA THR A 119 -3.82 6.52 1.92
C THR A 119 -3.12 7.87 1.72
N TYR A 120 -3.37 8.80 2.63
CA TYR A 120 -2.61 10.03 2.77
C TYR A 120 -2.18 10.19 4.23
N GLU A 121 -0.87 10.32 4.44
CA GLU A 121 -0.27 10.48 5.77
C GLU A 121 0.80 11.56 5.76
N ARG A 122 1.21 11.97 6.95
CA ARG A 122 2.38 12.83 7.19
C ARG A 122 3.52 11.97 7.72
N ASP A 123 4.75 12.29 7.31
CA ASP A 123 6.02 11.80 7.83
C ASP A 123 6.38 10.33 7.50
N GLY A 124 5.43 9.50 7.12
CA GLY A 124 5.64 8.11 6.73
C GLY A 124 4.34 7.38 6.44
N SER A 125 4.44 6.17 5.92
CA SER A 125 3.31 5.27 5.64
C SER A 125 3.67 3.80 5.94
N ASN A 126 2.68 2.91 5.97
CA ASN A 126 2.88 1.49 6.27
C ASN A 126 3.64 1.28 7.60
N GLY A 127 4.79 0.61 7.57
CA GLY A 127 5.63 0.39 8.75
C GLY A 127 6.28 1.67 9.32
N ASN A 128 6.28 2.77 8.56
CA ASN A 128 6.78 4.08 8.98
C ASN A 128 5.65 5.05 9.36
N SER A 129 4.40 4.58 9.39
CA SER A 129 3.23 5.37 9.75
C SER A 129 3.22 5.74 11.23
N GLN A 130 2.74 6.95 11.56
CA GLN A 130 2.46 7.35 12.95
C GLN A 130 1.47 6.41 13.65
N LEU A 131 0.66 5.67 12.92
CA LEU A 131 -0.24 4.64 13.45
C LEU A 131 0.52 3.52 14.18
N MET A 132 1.78 3.30 13.86
CA MET A 132 2.58 2.26 14.54
C MET A 132 2.76 2.54 16.01
N ASP A 133 2.92 3.81 16.38
CA ASP A 133 3.18 4.28 17.75
C ASP A 133 1.86 4.49 18.54
N MET A 134 0.70 4.46 17.88
CA MET A 134 -0.59 4.65 18.54
C MET A 134 -1.14 3.33 19.07
N SER A 135 -1.48 3.28 20.37
CA SER A 135 -2.21 2.15 20.95
C SER A 135 -3.68 2.13 20.51
N VAL A 136 -4.33 0.98 20.65
CA VAL A 136 -5.80 0.88 20.45
C VAL A 136 -6.56 1.77 21.43
N ALA A 137 -6.05 1.93 22.66
CA ALA A 137 -6.66 2.83 23.65
C ALA A 137 -6.59 4.29 23.19
N ASP A 138 -5.45 4.75 22.63
CA ASP A 138 -5.33 6.10 22.07
C ASP A 138 -6.30 6.33 20.91
N ILE A 139 -6.45 5.34 20.04
CA ILE A 139 -7.37 5.37 18.91
C ILE A 139 -8.81 5.52 19.41
N ARG A 140 -9.23 4.68 20.36
CA ARG A 140 -10.57 4.76 20.99
C ARG A 140 -10.83 6.10 21.65
N HIS A 141 -9.85 6.61 22.41
CA HIS A 141 -9.96 7.92 23.05
C HIS A 141 -10.19 9.05 22.03
N ARG A 142 -9.45 9.04 20.93
CA ARG A 142 -9.62 10.03 19.85
C ARG A 142 -10.96 9.89 19.14
N MET A 143 -11.45 8.66 18.94
CA MET A 143 -12.74 8.39 18.31
C MET A 143 -13.92 8.87 19.16
N GLN A 144 -13.84 8.79 20.49
CA GLN A 144 -14.88 9.31 21.39
C GLN A 144 -15.02 10.84 21.31
N GLN A 145 -13.95 11.53 20.92
CA GLN A 145 -13.90 12.98 20.75
C GLN A 145 -14.24 13.44 19.32
N ALA A 146 -14.39 12.52 18.37
CA ALA A 146 -14.63 12.82 16.96
C ALA A 146 -16.13 12.90 16.67
N ASP A 147 -16.51 13.89 15.88
CA ASP A 147 -17.83 13.96 15.23
C ASP A 147 -17.76 13.08 13.96
N LEU A 148 -18.38 11.89 14.04
CA LEU A 148 -18.22 10.85 13.01
C LEU A 148 -19.08 11.16 11.78
N ASP A 149 -18.51 11.87 10.82
CA ASP A 149 -19.07 12.00 9.47
C ASP A 149 -18.32 11.07 8.51
N LEU A 150 -18.70 9.79 8.56
CA LEU A 150 -18.05 8.76 7.74
C LEU A 150 -18.36 8.99 6.25
N PRO A 151 -17.34 9.07 5.39
CA PRO A 151 -17.58 9.23 3.96
C PRO A 151 -18.26 7.98 3.39
N GLU A 152 -19.28 8.16 2.56
CA GLU A 152 -19.94 7.08 1.83
C GLU A 152 -18.91 6.25 1.06
N VAL A 153 -19.01 4.92 1.19
CA VAL A 153 -18.19 4.00 0.42
C VAL A 153 -18.52 4.12 -1.06
N PRO A 154 -17.58 4.54 -1.91
CA PRO A 154 -17.84 4.69 -3.34
C PRO A 154 -18.19 3.37 -3.99
N GLY A 155 -19.27 3.33 -4.78
CA GLY A 155 -19.74 2.10 -5.41
C GLY A 155 -18.78 1.51 -6.46
N HIS A 156 -18.11 2.36 -7.29
CA HIS A 156 -17.26 1.91 -8.40
C HIS A 156 -16.23 2.99 -8.77
N TRP A 157 -14.94 2.82 -8.34
CA TRP A 157 -13.94 3.88 -8.58
C TRP A 157 -12.60 3.40 -9.13
N GLY A 158 -12.48 2.15 -9.46
CA GLY A 158 -11.28 1.61 -10.09
C GLY A 158 -11.54 1.23 -11.55
N GLU A 159 -10.82 1.84 -12.47
CA GLU A 159 -10.81 1.43 -13.87
C GLU A 159 -9.47 0.75 -14.18
N MET A 160 -9.46 -0.57 -14.17
CA MET A 160 -8.27 -1.36 -14.53
C MET A 160 -7.69 -0.93 -15.90
N ARG A 161 -8.56 -0.50 -16.83
CA ARG A 161 -8.13 0.01 -18.14
C ARG A 161 -7.25 1.24 -18.03
N GLN A 162 -7.60 2.21 -17.17
CA GLN A 162 -6.77 3.40 -16.96
C GLN A 162 -5.46 3.07 -16.23
N HIS A 163 -5.48 2.14 -15.28
CA HIS A 163 -4.27 1.67 -14.62
C HIS A 163 -3.29 1.08 -15.64
N ILE A 164 -3.76 0.16 -16.48
CA ILE A 164 -2.95 -0.47 -17.54
C ILE A 164 -2.47 0.59 -18.54
N PHE A 165 -3.34 1.48 -18.97
CA PHE A 165 -2.99 2.53 -19.94
C PHE A 165 -1.89 3.45 -19.41
N TYR A 166 -2.04 4.01 -18.21
CA TYR A 166 -1.04 4.91 -17.65
C TYR A 166 0.27 4.19 -17.32
N GLY A 167 0.19 2.95 -16.85
CA GLY A 167 1.37 2.12 -16.62
C GLY A 167 2.12 1.83 -17.93
N ALA A 168 1.42 1.39 -18.97
CA ALA A 168 2.01 1.13 -20.30
C ALA A 168 2.62 2.40 -20.89
N LEU A 169 1.92 3.53 -20.82
CA LEU A 169 2.40 4.82 -21.32
C LEU A 169 3.65 5.30 -20.58
N TYR A 170 3.68 5.16 -19.25
CA TYR A 170 4.86 5.48 -18.43
C TYR A 170 6.08 4.65 -18.86
N HIS A 171 5.90 3.33 -18.94
CA HIS A 171 6.99 2.43 -19.34
C HIS A 171 7.44 2.65 -20.80
N TRP A 172 6.50 3.00 -21.70
CA TRP A 172 6.86 3.35 -23.06
C TRP A 172 7.78 4.57 -23.09
N PHE A 173 7.47 5.65 -22.34
CA PHE A 173 8.35 6.81 -22.25
C PHE A 173 9.72 6.45 -21.68
N VAL A 174 9.78 5.62 -20.65
CA VAL A 174 11.05 5.15 -20.06
C VAL A 174 11.87 4.34 -21.07
N MET A 175 11.23 3.49 -21.88
CA MET A 175 11.95 2.70 -22.90
C MET A 175 12.39 3.52 -24.12
N ALA A 176 11.56 4.47 -24.57
CA ALA A 176 11.75 5.14 -25.86
C ALA A 176 12.38 6.53 -25.77
N ARG A 177 12.34 7.20 -24.62
CA ARG A 177 12.68 8.62 -24.48
C ARG A 177 13.58 8.94 -23.27
N ASN A 178 14.30 7.95 -22.73
CA ASN A 178 15.06 8.10 -21.47
C ASN A 178 16.49 8.64 -21.64
N GLN A 179 16.84 9.20 -22.82
CA GLN A 179 18.20 9.66 -23.13
C GLN A 179 18.74 10.71 -22.14
N ASN A 180 17.84 11.56 -21.60
CA ASN A 180 18.21 12.58 -20.62
C ASN A 180 18.39 12.05 -19.18
N TYR A 181 18.26 10.75 -18.98
CA TYR A 181 18.39 10.09 -17.68
C TYR A 181 19.30 8.85 -17.78
N PRO A 182 20.59 9.04 -18.13
CA PRO A 182 21.50 7.94 -18.44
C PRO A 182 21.73 7.00 -17.27
N ASN A 183 21.68 7.51 -16.04
CA ASN A 183 21.91 6.76 -14.81
C ASN A 183 20.61 6.26 -14.15
N PHE A 184 19.47 6.34 -14.86
CA PHE A 184 18.20 5.82 -14.31
C PHE A 184 18.28 4.32 -14.10
N ALA A 185 18.19 3.90 -12.84
CA ALA A 185 18.00 2.51 -12.46
C ALA A 185 16.55 2.32 -11.95
N PRO A 186 15.79 1.34 -12.50
CA PRO A 186 14.51 0.98 -11.95
C PRO A 186 14.68 0.52 -10.48
N HIS A 187 13.79 0.90 -9.61
CA HIS A 187 13.79 0.44 -8.21
C HIS A 187 13.49 -1.08 -8.07
N ARG A 188 13.14 -1.75 -9.17
CA ARG A 188 12.89 -3.18 -9.23
C ARG A 188 14.13 -3.91 -9.75
N ALA A 189 14.37 -5.12 -9.21
CA ALA A 189 15.55 -5.92 -9.52
C ALA A 189 15.66 -6.41 -10.97
N ILE A 190 14.68 -6.14 -11.83
CA ILE A 190 14.65 -6.60 -13.23
C ILE A 190 14.51 -5.42 -14.21
N SER A 191 15.07 -5.60 -15.41
CA SER A 191 14.96 -4.61 -16.48
C SER A 191 13.51 -4.47 -16.96
N VAL A 192 13.16 -3.26 -17.46
CA VAL A 192 11.82 -2.98 -18.04
C VAL A 192 11.47 -3.96 -19.17
N ARG A 193 12.45 -4.41 -19.96
CA ARG A 193 12.25 -5.42 -21.02
C ARG A 193 11.88 -6.80 -20.46
N GLN A 194 12.51 -7.21 -19.35
CA GLN A 194 12.17 -8.47 -18.68
C GLN A 194 10.78 -8.39 -18.06
N GLU A 195 10.44 -7.28 -17.41
CA GLU A 195 9.11 -7.04 -16.87
C GLU A 195 8.02 -7.10 -17.96
N PHE A 196 8.29 -6.48 -19.13
CA PHE A 196 7.40 -6.55 -20.28
C PHE A 196 7.18 -8.00 -20.78
N LYS A 197 8.25 -8.80 -20.89
CA LYS A 197 8.14 -10.23 -21.26
C LYS A 197 7.30 -11.02 -20.26
N LEU A 198 7.47 -10.79 -18.96
CA LEU A 198 6.67 -11.43 -17.92
C LEU A 198 5.19 -11.02 -18.01
N HIS A 199 4.90 -9.75 -18.30
CA HIS A 199 3.53 -9.29 -18.52
C HIS A 199 2.90 -9.95 -19.75
N LEU A 200 3.60 -10.09 -20.87
CA LEU A 200 3.12 -10.79 -22.06
C LEU A 200 2.85 -12.27 -21.76
N LYS A 201 3.80 -12.96 -21.10
CA LYS A 201 3.62 -14.35 -20.68
C LYS A 201 2.40 -14.50 -19.77
N ARG A 202 2.21 -13.59 -18.82
CA ARG A 202 1.05 -13.58 -17.92
C ARG A 202 -0.25 -13.39 -18.69
N LEU A 203 -0.31 -12.47 -19.66
CA LEU A 203 -1.49 -12.25 -20.50
C LEU A 203 -1.82 -13.51 -21.31
N ALA A 204 -0.84 -14.13 -21.93
CA ALA A 204 -1.02 -15.38 -22.70
C ALA A 204 -1.53 -16.54 -21.83
N LEU A 205 -1.05 -16.63 -20.58
CA LEU A 205 -1.44 -17.69 -19.64
C LEU A 205 -2.72 -17.37 -18.84
N MET A 206 -3.29 -16.18 -18.99
CA MET A 206 -4.45 -15.73 -18.20
C MET A 206 -5.65 -16.69 -18.28
N PRO A 207 -6.06 -17.26 -19.44
CA PRO A 207 -7.15 -18.22 -19.51
C PRO A 207 -6.87 -19.47 -18.67
N TRP A 208 -5.66 -20.05 -18.78
CA TRP A 208 -5.23 -21.21 -18.00
C TRP A 208 -5.18 -20.92 -16.51
N HIS A 209 -4.65 -19.77 -16.11
CA HIS A 209 -4.65 -19.34 -14.72
C HIS A 209 -6.07 -19.17 -14.16
N ARG A 210 -7.02 -18.77 -15.00
CA ARG A 210 -8.44 -18.68 -14.61
C ARG A 210 -9.05 -20.06 -14.35
N ILE A 211 -8.77 -21.03 -15.22
CA ILE A 211 -9.25 -22.41 -15.06
C ILE A 211 -8.62 -23.08 -13.84
N ASP A 212 -7.30 -23.03 -13.72
CA ASP A 212 -6.54 -23.58 -12.57
C ASP A 212 -7.09 -23.02 -11.23
N ARG A 213 -7.31 -21.73 -11.16
CA ARG A 213 -7.91 -21.08 -10.00
C ARG A 213 -9.32 -21.56 -9.71
N LEU A 214 -10.17 -21.71 -10.72
CA LEU A 214 -11.55 -22.19 -10.55
C LEU A 214 -11.56 -23.62 -10.03
N ILE A 215 -10.73 -24.48 -10.58
CA ILE A 215 -10.58 -25.88 -10.14
C ILE A 215 -10.08 -25.92 -8.70
N ALA A 216 -8.99 -25.23 -8.39
CA ALA A 216 -8.42 -25.18 -7.04
C ALA A 216 -9.43 -24.67 -6.02
N THR A 217 -10.11 -23.54 -6.31
CA THR A 217 -11.14 -22.98 -5.40
C THR A 217 -12.32 -23.93 -5.21
N ARG A 218 -12.79 -24.60 -6.28
CA ARG A 218 -13.87 -25.59 -6.17
C ARG A 218 -13.45 -26.80 -5.35
N ARG A 219 -12.23 -27.30 -5.55
CA ARG A 219 -11.66 -28.41 -4.77
C ARG A 219 -11.66 -28.10 -3.28
N ILE A 220 -11.18 -26.91 -2.89
CA ILE A 220 -11.14 -26.49 -1.48
C ILE A 220 -12.57 -26.40 -0.92
N LYS A 221 -13.49 -25.75 -1.64
CA LYS A 221 -14.89 -25.60 -1.18
C LYS A 221 -15.66 -26.91 -1.04
N ARG A 222 -15.34 -27.89 -1.89
CA ARG A 222 -16.00 -29.23 -1.88
C ARG A 222 -15.31 -30.22 -0.98
N GLY A 223 -14.06 -29.91 -0.57
CA GLY A 223 -13.22 -30.85 0.18
C GLY A 223 -13.71 -31.16 1.58
N GLY A 224 -14.60 -30.32 2.15
CA GLY A 224 -15.19 -30.56 3.48
C GLY A 224 -14.21 -30.51 4.64
N PHE A 225 -12.94 -30.22 4.41
CA PHE A 225 -11.90 -30.16 5.42
C PHE A 225 -11.75 -28.77 6.04
N PRO A 226 -11.43 -28.67 7.32
CA PRO A 226 -11.04 -27.42 7.95
C PRO A 226 -9.69 -26.91 7.35
N TYR A 227 -9.55 -25.61 7.13
CA TYR A 227 -8.31 -25.09 6.56
C TYR A 227 -7.90 -23.73 7.12
N HIS A 228 -6.60 -23.47 7.02
CA HIS A 228 -5.93 -22.21 7.30
C HIS A 228 -5.50 -21.56 5.99
N VAL A 229 -5.34 -20.23 5.94
CA VAL A 229 -4.97 -19.50 4.73
C VAL A 229 -3.61 -18.82 4.89
N GLY A 230 -2.66 -19.11 4.00
CA GLY A 230 -1.41 -18.36 3.85
C GLY A 230 -1.56 -17.29 2.78
N LEU A 231 -1.45 -16.01 3.15
CA LEU A 231 -1.54 -14.88 2.22
C LEU A 231 -0.15 -14.53 1.68
N LEU A 232 0.09 -14.87 0.41
CA LEU A 232 1.37 -14.62 -0.24
C LEU A 232 1.41 -13.20 -0.84
N GLN A 233 2.59 -12.58 -0.77
CA GLN A 233 2.88 -11.25 -1.31
C GLN A 233 3.82 -11.35 -2.52
N LEU A 234 3.99 -10.22 -3.20
CA LEU A 234 5.05 -10.09 -4.20
C LEU A 234 6.37 -9.82 -3.47
N GLU A 235 7.37 -10.66 -3.70
CA GLU A 235 8.68 -10.56 -3.06
C GLU A 235 9.41 -9.23 -3.37
N HIS A 236 9.10 -8.65 -4.53
CA HIS A 236 9.64 -7.36 -4.97
C HIS A 236 8.76 -6.15 -4.58
N ASP A 237 7.74 -6.35 -3.76
CA ASP A 237 6.92 -5.24 -3.27
C ASP A 237 7.64 -4.48 -2.16
N ALA A 238 7.50 -3.16 -2.15
CA ALA A 238 8.15 -2.28 -1.18
C ALA A 238 7.82 -2.65 0.27
N SER A 239 6.58 -3.05 0.55
CA SER A 239 6.17 -3.50 1.88
C SER A 239 6.88 -4.79 2.30
N PHE A 240 7.14 -5.72 1.37
CA PHE A 240 7.89 -6.93 1.66
C PHE A 240 9.36 -6.60 1.93
N THR A 241 10.00 -5.85 1.03
CA THR A 241 11.44 -5.59 1.12
C THR A 241 11.83 -4.71 2.31
N ALA A 242 10.95 -3.77 2.73
CA ALA A 242 11.28 -2.82 3.79
C ALA A 242 10.79 -3.24 5.18
N HIS A 243 9.74 -4.05 5.26
CA HIS A 243 9.04 -4.31 6.53
C HIS A 243 8.79 -5.80 6.81
N SER A 244 9.45 -6.72 6.09
CA SER A 244 9.40 -8.16 6.32
C SER A 244 10.61 -8.64 7.13
N PRO A 245 10.45 -9.61 8.05
CA PRO A 245 11.58 -10.29 8.67
C PRO A 245 12.19 -11.37 7.76
N PHE A 246 11.54 -11.68 6.63
CA PHE A 246 12.00 -12.71 5.67
C PHE A 246 12.71 -12.05 4.49
N THR A 247 13.78 -12.68 4.04
CA THR A 247 14.52 -12.26 2.84
C THR A 247 13.82 -12.71 1.56
N THR A 248 13.25 -13.93 1.57
CA THR A 248 12.54 -14.49 0.43
C THR A 248 11.15 -14.99 0.82
N MET A 249 10.29 -15.17 -0.18
CA MET A 249 8.98 -15.80 0.05
C MET A 249 9.12 -17.27 0.41
N SER A 250 10.19 -17.93 -0.03
CA SER A 250 10.50 -19.32 0.32
C SER A 250 10.80 -19.49 1.82
N ASP A 251 11.46 -18.51 2.45
CA ASP A 251 11.70 -18.52 3.90
C ASP A 251 10.39 -18.45 4.68
N PHE A 252 9.47 -17.55 4.24
CA PHE A 252 8.13 -17.48 4.81
C PHE A 252 7.36 -18.80 4.64
N LEU A 253 7.39 -19.40 3.45
CA LEU A 253 6.74 -20.68 3.19
C LEU A 253 7.30 -21.77 4.10
N SER A 254 8.63 -21.83 4.28
CA SER A 254 9.29 -22.82 5.14
C SER A 254 8.82 -22.69 6.59
N ALA A 255 8.88 -21.49 7.17
CA ALA A 255 8.44 -21.24 8.53
C ALA A 255 6.96 -21.60 8.75
N VAL A 256 6.09 -21.21 7.81
CA VAL A 256 4.64 -21.46 7.91
C VAL A 256 4.31 -22.95 7.75
N ILE A 257 4.94 -23.66 6.81
CA ILE A 257 4.70 -25.09 6.59
C ILE A 257 5.23 -25.92 7.76
N GLU A 258 6.40 -25.59 8.30
CA GLU A 258 6.95 -26.22 9.50
C GLU A 258 6.01 -26.06 10.70
N GLY A 259 5.57 -24.84 10.99
CA GLY A 259 4.63 -24.57 12.08
C GLY A 259 3.27 -25.26 11.89
N PHE A 260 2.82 -25.39 10.63
CA PHE A 260 1.60 -26.13 10.30
C PHE A 260 1.79 -27.65 10.50
N ALA A 261 2.91 -28.20 10.06
CA ALA A 261 3.22 -29.63 10.19
C ALA A 261 3.30 -30.07 11.66
N THR A 262 3.86 -29.20 12.51
CA THR A 262 4.09 -29.50 13.94
C THR A 262 2.88 -29.23 14.81
N GLY A 263 1.99 -28.29 14.44
CA GLY A 263 0.92 -27.83 15.31
C GLY A 263 -0.50 -28.13 14.83
N ALA A 264 -0.74 -28.19 13.54
CA ALA A 264 -2.09 -28.37 13.02
C ALA A 264 -2.58 -29.82 13.18
N PRO A 265 -3.86 -30.02 13.58
CA PRO A 265 -4.47 -31.36 13.54
C PRO A 265 -4.33 -32.01 12.16
N SER A 266 -4.20 -33.36 12.13
CA SER A 266 -3.90 -34.13 10.91
C SER A 266 -4.96 -33.97 9.80
N HIS A 267 -6.19 -33.66 10.14
CA HIS A 267 -7.28 -33.42 9.19
C HIS A 267 -7.41 -31.97 8.73
N HIS A 268 -6.56 -31.04 9.22
CA HIS A 268 -6.52 -29.67 8.77
C HIS A 268 -5.65 -29.52 7.53
N HIS A 269 -6.02 -28.59 6.65
CA HIS A 269 -5.31 -28.25 5.43
C HIS A 269 -4.80 -26.79 5.46
N LEU A 270 -3.77 -26.50 4.67
CA LEU A 270 -3.23 -25.15 4.50
C LEU A 270 -3.34 -24.73 3.05
N VAL A 271 -3.99 -23.58 2.83
CA VAL A 271 -4.28 -23.03 1.51
C VAL A 271 -3.43 -21.78 1.30
N PHE A 272 -2.43 -21.85 0.48
CA PHE A 272 -1.66 -20.68 0.07
C PHE A 272 -2.35 -19.94 -1.06
N LYS A 273 -2.61 -18.66 -0.85
CA LYS A 273 -3.22 -17.79 -1.84
C LYS A 273 -2.20 -16.79 -2.39
N ALA A 274 -1.87 -16.93 -3.67
CA ALA A 274 -0.96 -16.02 -4.36
C ALA A 274 -1.59 -14.62 -4.55
N HIS A 275 -0.72 -13.62 -4.61
CA HIS A 275 -1.11 -12.26 -4.95
C HIS A 275 -1.74 -12.21 -6.36
N PRO A 276 -2.77 -11.37 -6.61
CA PRO A 276 -3.39 -11.27 -7.92
C PRO A 276 -2.42 -10.87 -9.06
N LEU A 277 -1.36 -10.15 -8.73
CA LEU A 277 -0.32 -9.69 -9.67
C LEU A 277 0.88 -10.62 -9.75
N GLU A 278 0.84 -11.80 -9.12
CA GLU A 278 1.92 -12.80 -9.22
C GLU A 278 2.19 -13.16 -10.70
N ASP A 279 3.45 -13.02 -11.12
CA ASP A 279 3.86 -13.14 -12.52
C ASP A 279 4.74 -14.38 -12.80
N GLY A 280 5.02 -15.18 -11.78
CA GLY A 280 5.78 -16.43 -11.88
C GLY A 280 7.29 -16.25 -11.78
N ARG A 281 7.79 -15.12 -11.27
CA ARG A 281 9.21 -14.94 -10.94
C ARG A 281 9.65 -15.90 -9.86
N THR A 282 8.85 -16.00 -8.80
CA THR A 282 9.09 -16.88 -7.66
C THR A 282 8.36 -18.20 -7.92
N PRO A 283 9.05 -19.36 -7.81
CA PRO A 283 8.46 -20.66 -8.11
C PRO A 283 7.59 -21.18 -6.95
N LEU A 284 6.65 -20.36 -6.46
CA LEU A 284 5.85 -20.58 -5.25
C LEU A 284 5.21 -21.97 -5.17
N LYS A 285 4.61 -22.47 -6.28
CA LYS A 285 3.95 -23.76 -6.29
C LYS A 285 4.95 -24.92 -6.13
N GLN A 286 6.15 -24.76 -6.70
CA GLN A 286 7.22 -25.74 -6.61
C GLN A 286 7.82 -25.75 -5.20
N ASP A 287 8.04 -24.56 -4.62
CA ASP A 287 8.54 -24.42 -3.25
C ASP A 287 7.56 -25.01 -2.24
N ILE A 288 6.26 -24.75 -2.36
CA ILE A 288 5.23 -25.33 -1.50
C ILE A 288 5.27 -26.86 -1.58
N ALA A 289 5.38 -27.43 -2.78
CA ALA A 289 5.43 -28.88 -2.95
C ALA A 289 6.72 -29.50 -2.36
N ARG A 290 7.87 -28.87 -2.61
CA ARG A 290 9.18 -29.30 -2.10
C ARG A 290 9.23 -29.24 -0.58
N ILE A 291 8.85 -28.10 0.02
CA ILE A 291 8.86 -27.91 1.46
C ILE A 291 7.80 -28.80 2.12
N GLY A 292 6.62 -28.93 1.51
CA GLY A 292 5.56 -29.82 1.99
C GLY A 292 5.98 -31.29 2.04
N ALA A 293 6.73 -31.76 1.04
CA ALA A 293 7.30 -33.11 1.04
C ALA A 293 8.36 -33.28 2.15
N GLN A 294 9.17 -32.26 2.38
CA GLN A 294 10.20 -32.25 3.43
C GLN A 294 9.61 -32.41 4.84
N PHE A 295 8.45 -31.79 5.10
CA PHE A 295 7.75 -31.88 6.38
C PHE A 295 6.63 -32.96 6.42
N GLY A 296 6.46 -33.76 5.37
CA GLY A 296 5.48 -34.84 5.30
C GLY A 296 4.00 -34.40 5.24
N VAL A 297 3.73 -33.19 4.74
CA VAL A 297 2.38 -32.59 4.72
C VAL A 297 1.91 -32.18 3.31
N ALA A 298 2.60 -32.62 2.27
CA ALA A 298 2.35 -32.18 0.89
C ALA A 298 0.90 -32.43 0.41
N ASP A 299 0.25 -33.48 0.86
CA ASP A 299 -1.15 -33.85 0.56
C ASP A 299 -2.17 -32.88 1.16
N ARG A 300 -1.79 -32.16 2.23
CA ARG A 300 -2.61 -31.19 2.95
C ARG A 300 -2.36 -29.73 2.50
N LEU A 301 -1.41 -29.50 1.58
CA LEU A 301 -1.10 -28.17 1.08
C LEU A 301 -1.82 -27.89 -0.24
N HIS A 302 -2.40 -26.72 -0.35
CA HIS A 302 -3.09 -26.27 -1.56
C HIS A 302 -2.58 -24.90 -2.01
N PHE A 303 -2.54 -24.69 -3.32
CA PHE A 303 -2.15 -23.40 -3.91
C PHE A 303 -3.27 -22.85 -4.76
N VAL A 304 -3.66 -21.58 -4.51
CA VAL A 304 -4.69 -20.87 -5.26
C VAL A 304 -4.08 -19.62 -5.90
N ARG A 305 -4.05 -19.59 -7.21
CA ARG A 305 -3.52 -18.48 -8.00
C ARG A 305 -4.51 -17.33 -8.09
N GLY A 306 -4.29 -16.24 -7.32
CA GLY A 306 -5.11 -15.02 -7.38
C GLY A 306 -6.59 -15.24 -6.97
N GLY A 307 -7.51 -14.49 -7.56
CA GLY A 307 -8.94 -14.59 -7.31
C GLY A 307 -9.45 -13.82 -6.08
N LYS A 308 -10.77 -13.88 -5.83
CA LYS A 308 -11.42 -13.20 -4.71
C LYS A 308 -11.05 -13.87 -3.38
N LEU A 309 -10.34 -13.15 -2.51
CA LEU A 309 -9.93 -13.63 -1.20
C LEU A 309 -11.14 -13.97 -0.31
N ALA A 310 -12.17 -13.14 -0.33
CA ALA A 310 -13.39 -13.34 0.44
C ALA A 310 -13.97 -14.76 0.32
N ALA A 311 -13.89 -15.38 -0.88
CA ALA A 311 -14.41 -16.71 -1.11
C ALA A 311 -13.67 -17.82 -0.35
N LEU A 312 -12.41 -17.60 0.03
CA LEU A 312 -11.62 -18.50 0.86
C LEU A 312 -11.78 -18.17 2.34
N LEU A 313 -11.88 -16.88 2.68
CA LEU A 313 -11.99 -16.46 4.09
C LEU A 313 -13.30 -16.89 4.75
N ASN A 314 -14.40 -17.06 4.02
CA ASN A 314 -15.70 -17.41 4.61
C ASN A 314 -15.70 -18.72 5.45
N HIS A 315 -14.75 -19.61 5.20
CA HIS A 315 -14.63 -20.91 5.89
C HIS A 315 -13.24 -21.14 6.48
N ALA A 316 -12.36 -20.14 6.45
CA ALA A 316 -11.03 -20.25 7.00
C ALA A 316 -11.05 -20.24 8.53
N ARG A 317 -10.27 -21.12 9.17
CA ARG A 317 -10.11 -21.15 10.62
C ARG A 317 -9.19 -20.05 11.13
N SER A 318 -8.13 -19.78 10.37
CA SER A 318 -7.17 -18.70 10.64
C SER A 318 -6.45 -18.30 9.37
N ALA A 319 -5.67 -17.23 9.43
CA ALA A 319 -4.78 -16.83 8.37
C ALA A 319 -3.39 -16.47 8.88
N VAL A 320 -2.38 -16.67 8.02
CA VAL A 320 -1.01 -16.19 8.24
C VAL A 320 -0.62 -15.27 7.11
N ALA A 321 0.10 -14.20 7.43
CA ALA A 321 0.55 -13.21 6.47
C ALA A 321 1.88 -12.60 6.92
N ILE A 322 2.60 -11.94 6.03
CA ILE A 322 3.74 -11.12 6.42
C ILE A 322 3.21 -9.75 6.87
N ASN A 323 2.91 -8.86 5.93
CA ASN A 323 2.38 -7.53 6.22
C ASN A 323 1.40 -7.00 5.13
N THR A 324 0.79 -7.90 4.39
CA THR A 324 -0.12 -7.54 3.30
C THR A 324 -1.37 -6.82 3.78
N THR A 325 -1.80 -5.78 3.06
CA THR A 325 -3.09 -5.11 3.32
C THR A 325 -4.30 -6.04 3.16
N ALA A 326 -4.16 -7.16 2.45
CA ALA A 326 -5.21 -8.18 2.34
C ALA A 326 -5.57 -8.82 3.69
N ALA A 327 -4.67 -8.79 4.67
CA ALA A 327 -4.91 -9.25 6.05
C ALA A 327 -6.03 -8.46 6.76
N GLN A 328 -6.27 -7.22 6.36
CA GLN A 328 -7.39 -6.43 6.88
C GLN A 328 -8.76 -7.08 6.59
N GLN A 329 -8.88 -7.82 5.47
CA GLN A 329 -10.09 -8.59 5.20
C GLN A 329 -10.26 -9.81 6.13
N VAL A 330 -9.17 -10.32 6.67
CA VAL A 330 -9.17 -11.40 7.68
C VAL A 330 -9.69 -10.83 9.00
N LEU A 331 -9.07 -9.75 9.48
CA LEU A 331 -9.43 -9.08 10.73
C LEU A 331 -10.89 -8.59 10.74
N TRP A 332 -11.33 -8.00 9.62
CA TRP A 332 -12.72 -7.56 9.46
C TRP A 332 -13.77 -8.67 9.65
N ARG A 333 -13.38 -9.92 9.43
CA ARG A 333 -14.23 -11.11 9.62
C ARG A 333 -14.08 -11.75 11.00
N GLY A 334 -13.27 -11.18 11.86
CA GLY A 334 -12.95 -11.77 13.16
C GLY A 334 -12.19 -13.09 13.06
N ILE A 335 -11.48 -13.32 11.94
CA ILE A 335 -10.68 -14.52 11.73
C ILE A 335 -9.32 -14.31 12.40
N PRO A 336 -8.83 -15.28 13.19
CA PRO A 336 -7.49 -15.24 13.77
C PRO A 336 -6.41 -14.99 12.71
N LEU A 337 -5.50 -14.05 13.01
CA LEU A 337 -4.40 -13.67 12.12
C LEU A 337 -3.07 -13.77 12.85
N LYS A 338 -2.10 -14.43 12.24
CA LYS A 338 -0.66 -14.32 12.58
C LYS A 338 0.01 -13.47 11.52
N ALA A 339 0.58 -12.33 11.91
CA ALA A 339 1.39 -11.48 11.06
C ALA A 339 2.85 -11.54 11.51
N PHE A 340 3.79 -11.51 10.54
CA PHE A 340 5.22 -11.59 10.83
C PHE A 340 5.95 -10.26 10.60
N GLY A 341 5.49 -9.49 9.64
CA GLY A 341 6.08 -8.20 9.29
C GLY A 341 5.39 -7.03 9.99
N THR A 342 5.99 -5.86 9.83
CA THR A 342 5.45 -4.62 10.35
C THR A 342 4.34 -4.08 9.44
N ALA A 343 3.16 -3.85 10.01
CA ALA A 343 2.02 -3.25 9.35
C ALA A 343 1.18 -2.45 10.35
N ILE A 344 0.41 -1.47 9.89
CA ILE A 344 -0.40 -0.61 10.75
C ILE A 344 -1.39 -1.38 11.65
N TYR A 345 -1.78 -2.58 11.24
CA TYR A 345 -2.64 -3.49 11.99
C TYR A 345 -1.87 -4.48 12.89
N SER A 346 -0.53 -4.41 12.94
CA SER A 346 0.30 -5.29 13.79
C SER A 346 0.24 -4.86 15.26
N LYS A 347 -0.97 -4.89 15.82
CA LYS A 347 -1.26 -4.55 17.23
C LYS A 347 -1.64 -5.81 18.00
N PRO A 348 -1.32 -5.89 19.31
CA PRO A 348 -1.57 -7.09 20.13
C PRO A 348 -3.03 -7.55 20.14
N GLU A 349 -3.96 -6.60 20.02
CA GLU A 349 -5.40 -6.87 20.01
C GLU A 349 -5.86 -7.52 18.70
N PHE A 350 -5.11 -7.33 17.61
CA PHE A 350 -5.52 -7.76 16.26
C PHE A 350 -4.77 -8.99 15.78
N VAL A 351 -3.48 -9.10 16.10
CA VAL A 351 -2.64 -10.19 15.60
C VAL A 351 -2.16 -11.09 16.73
N SER A 352 -2.19 -12.40 16.47
CA SER A 352 -1.76 -13.38 17.46
C SER A 352 -0.23 -13.34 17.65
N ASN A 353 0.21 -13.32 18.90
CA ASN A 353 1.61 -13.49 19.29
C ASN A 353 2.02 -14.95 19.50
N GLN A 354 1.06 -15.91 19.41
CA GLN A 354 1.33 -17.34 19.62
C GLN A 354 2.48 -17.84 18.72
N PRO A 355 3.32 -18.78 19.18
CA PRO A 355 4.17 -19.58 18.30
C PRO A 355 3.34 -20.27 17.22
N LEU A 356 3.88 -20.47 16.02
CA LEU A 356 3.12 -20.99 14.88
C LEU A 356 2.42 -22.32 15.14
N ALA A 357 3.09 -23.25 15.81
CA ALA A 357 2.49 -24.56 16.15
C ALA A 357 1.24 -24.40 17.04
N GLN A 358 1.31 -23.55 18.07
CA GLN A 358 0.17 -23.26 18.94
C GLN A 358 -0.93 -22.51 18.17
N PHE A 359 -0.56 -21.56 17.32
CA PHE A 359 -1.50 -20.83 16.48
C PHE A 359 -2.29 -21.75 15.55
N PHE A 360 -1.65 -22.73 14.91
CA PHE A 360 -2.35 -23.68 14.04
C PHE A 360 -3.18 -24.72 14.83
N ALA A 361 -2.75 -25.06 16.03
CA ALA A 361 -3.52 -25.95 16.91
C ALA A 361 -4.82 -25.29 17.44
N ALA A 362 -4.69 -24.10 18.01
CA ALA A 362 -5.77 -23.36 18.67
C ALA A 362 -5.61 -21.86 18.49
N PRO A 363 -5.98 -21.30 17.31
CA PRO A 363 -5.79 -19.88 17.01
C PRO A 363 -6.70 -18.98 17.85
N LEU A 364 -6.12 -18.00 18.53
CA LEU A 364 -6.84 -16.99 19.30
C LEU A 364 -7.49 -15.96 18.36
N ARG A 365 -8.74 -15.61 18.67
CA ARG A 365 -9.48 -14.62 17.88
C ARG A 365 -9.01 -13.21 18.18
N PRO A 366 -9.02 -12.30 17.19
CA PRO A 366 -8.75 -10.89 17.40
C PRO A 366 -9.91 -10.24 18.16
N ASP A 367 -9.62 -9.11 18.82
CA ASP A 367 -10.66 -8.19 19.31
C ASP A 367 -11.32 -7.49 18.11
N VAL A 368 -12.52 -7.96 17.76
CA VAL A 368 -13.27 -7.49 16.59
C VAL A 368 -13.80 -6.07 16.80
N GLU A 369 -14.15 -5.72 18.03
CA GLU A 369 -14.64 -4.38 18.37
C GLU A 369 -13.50 -3.37 18.26
N ALA A 370 -12.33 -3.68 18.87
CA ALA A 370 -11.14 -2.86 18.74
C ALA A 370 -10.71 -2.68 17.29
N TYR A 371 -10.79 -3.73 16.47
CA TYR A 371 -10.50 -3.62 15.05
C TYR A 371 -11.54 -2.77 14.30
N GLY A 372 -12.80 -2.83 14.71
CA GLY A 372 -13.87 -1.96 14.22
C GLY A 372 -13.56 -0.49 14.45
N ASP A 373 -13.17 -0.13 15.67
CA ASP A 373 -12.76 1.22 16.06
C ASP A 373 -11.52 1.70 15.25
N PHE A 374 -10.52 0.83 15.14
CA PHE A 374 -9.34 1.12 14.33
C PHE A 374 -9.69 1.40 12.87
N ARG A 375 -10.56 0.60 12.28
CA ARG A 375 -11.01 0.81 10.90
C ARG A 375 -11.79 2.12 10.73
N LEU A 376 -12.67 2.46 11.66
CA LEU A 376 -13.38 3.74 11.68
C LEU A 376 -12.40 4.90 11.77
N PHE A 377 -11.40 4.81 12.65
CA PHE A 377 -10.34 5.81 12.76
C PHE A 377 -9.57 6.02 11.46
N LEU A 378 -9.24 4.94 10.75
CA LEU A 378 -8.60 5.04 9.43
C LEU A 378 -9.48 5.80 8.43
N LEU A 379 -10.78 5.53 8.40
CA LEU A 379 -11.73 6.19 7.49
C LEU A 379 -11.89 7.69 7.80
N GLU A 380 -11.82 8.05 9.07
CA GLU A 380 -11.90 9.45 9.51
C GLU A 380 -10.62 10.23 9.27
N THR A 381 -9.47 9.56 9.19
CA THR A 381 -8.17 10.24 9.20
C THR A 381 -7.43 10.09 7.87
N SER A 382 -6.86 8.94 7.60
CA SER A 382 -5.86 8.72 6.54
C SER A 382 -6.40 8.07 5.28
N GLN A 383 -7.60 7.48 5.34
CA GLN A 383 -8.20 6.83 4.17
C GLN A 383 -9.14 7.78 3.43
N ILE A 384 -8.70 8.25 2.29
CA ILE A 384 -9.44 9.23 1.49
C ILE A 384 -10.18 8.50 0.38
N PRO A 385 -11.50 8.74 0.21
CA PRO A 385 -12.25 8.08 -0.84
C PRO A 385 -11.79 8.55 -2.21
N GLY A 386 -11.48 7.60 -3.09
CA GLY A 386 -10.99 7.90 -4.44
C GLY A 386 -10.02 6.88 -5.00
N GLY A 387 -9.27 7.28 -6.01
CA GLY A 387 -8.26 6.42 -6.64
C GLY A 387 -7.47 7.15 -7.71
N TYR A 388 -6.26 6.73 -7.93
CA TYR A 388 -5.34 7.36 -8.90
C TYR A 388 -5.73 7.06 -10.35
N TYR A 389 -6.34 5.92 -10.61
CA TYR A 389 -6.50 5.32 -11.94
C TYR A 389 -7.93 5.37 -12.49
N SER A 390 -8.80 6.22 -11.94
CA SER A 390 -10.08 6.55 -12.56
C SER A 390 -10.31 8.05 -12.56
N THR A 391 -11.06 8.55 -13.55
CA THR A 391 -11.34 9.99 -13.63
C THR A 391 -12.18 10.46 -12.46
N ARG A 392 -13.23 9.72 -12.11
CA ARG A 392 -14.09 10.02 -10.96
C ARG A 392 -13.32 9.92 -9.64
N GLY A 393 -12.56 8.83 -9.45
CA GLY A 393 -11.75 8.63 -8.24
C GLY A 393 -10.71 9.74 -8.04
N ARG A 394 -10.02 10.16 -9.09
CA ARG A 394 -9.09 11.29 -9.00
C ARG A 394 -9.78 12.60 -8.66
N GLN A 395 -10.95 12.89 -9.25
CA GLN A 395 -11.70 14.11 -8.94
C GLN A 395 -12.13 14.16 -7.49
N GLN A 396 -12.61 13.02 -6.96
CA GLN A 396 -13.02 12.91 -5.57
C GLN A 396 -11.83 13.07 -4.62
N LEU A 397 -10.73 12.41 -4.90
CA LEU A 397 -9.50 12.51 -4.11
C LEU A 397 -8.98 13.97 -4.09
N LEU A 398 -8.90 14.62 -5.24
CA LEU A 398 -8.39 15.98 -5.37
C LEU A 398 -9.21 17.04 -4.62
N ARG A 399 -10.51 16.83 -4.44
CA ARG A 399 -11.39 17.78 -3.72
C ARG A 399 -11.00 17.99 -2.25
N ARG A 400 -10.38 17.00 -1.63
CA ARG A 400 -9.99 17.04 -0.21
C ARG A 400 -8.50 17.25 0.01
N MET A 401 -7.68 16.93 -1.01
CA MET A 401 -6.22 16.86 -0.81
C MET A 401 -5.59 18.22 -0.53
N ALA A 402 -6.00 19.29 -1.22
CA ALA A 402 -5.40 20.60 -0.99
C ALA A 402 -5.63 21.06 0.45
N ASP A 403 -6.86 20.96 0.94
CA ASP A 403 -7.21 21.35 2.32
C ASP A 403 -6.44 20.54 3.35
N MET A 404 -6.35 19.21 3.16
CA MET A 404 -5.59 18.32 4.05
C MET A 404 -4.09 18.61 4.03
N MET A 405 -3.53 18.98 2.87
CA MET A 405 -2.11 19.30 2.74
C MET A 405 -1.74 20.67 3.31
N LEU A 406 -2.65 21.63 3.21
CA LEU A 406 -2.48 22.96 3.77
C LEU A 406 -2.76 23.01 5.27
N ALA A 407 -3.53 22.06 5.80
CA ALA A 407 -3.83 22.00 7.22
C ALA A 407 -2.54 21.94 8.06
N PRO A 408 -2.47 22.68 9.19
CA PRO A 408 -1.28 22.70 10.05
C PRO A 408 -1.05 21.35 10.74
N ASN A 409 -2.12 20.64 11.06
CA ASN A 409 -2.11 19.38 11.80
C ASN A 409 -2.01 18.15 10.90
N THR A 410 -1.52 17.03 11.44
CA THR A 410 -1.55 15.74 10.74
C THR A 410 -2.99 15.21 10.69
N PRO A 411 -3.32 14.29 9.78
CA PRO A 411 -4.64 13.66 9.76
C PRO A 411 -5.04 13.03 11.10
N TYR A 412 -4.06 12.63 11.92
CA TYR A 412 -4.28 11.96 13.20
C TYR A 412 -4.48 12.89 14.40
N THR A 413 -4.10 14.16 14.27
CA THR A 413 -4.23 15.18 15.35
C THR A 413 -5.32 16.21 15.10
N ALA A 414 -5.92 16.20 13.92
CA ALA A 414 -6.73 17.32 13.41
C ALA A 414 -8.10 17.52 14.08
N ARG A 415 -8.55 16.63 14.96
CA ARG A 415 -9.88 16.75 15.56
C ARG A 415 -9.88 16.60 17.09
N GLN A 416 -9.11 17.40 17.77
CA GLN A 416 -9.55 17.85 19.09
C GLN A 416 -10.64 18.90 18.85
N LYS A 417 -11.84 18.69 19.40
CA LYS A 417 -12.91 19.68 19.39
C LYS A 417 -12.34 21.03 19.84
N THR A 418 -12.12 21.91 18.91
CA THR A 418 -12.11 23.34 19.23
C THR A 418 -13.57 23.69 19.40
N GLU A 419 -13.99 24.06 20.59
CA GLU A 419 -15.33 24.57 20.92
C GLU A 419 -15.73 25.82 20.12
N ALA A 420 -14.94 26.21 19.12
CA ALA A 420 -15.09 27.46 18.35
C ALA A 420 -15.37 27.30 16.86
N ALA A 421 -15.65 26.12 16.33
CA ALA A 421 -15.96 25.96 14.90
C ALA A 421 -17.18 25.08 14.63
N SER A 422 -18.28 25.36 15.32
CA SER A 422 -19.60 25.01 14.82
C SER A 422 -19.93 25.88 13.62
N GLY A 423 -19.77 25.41 12.38
CA GLY A 423 -20.28 26.17 11.27
C GLY A 423 -19.81 25.93 9.85
N GLN A 424 -18.94 24.96 9.57
CA GLN A 424 -18.70 24.59 8.17
C GLN A 424 -18.67 23.08 7.96
N GLN A 425 -19.83 22.46 8.11
CA GLN A 425 -20.10 21.18 7.47
C GLN A 425 -20.13 21.41 5.95
N LEU A 426 -19.16 20.83 5.23
CA LEU A 426 -19.30 20.61 3.79
C LEU A 426 -20.41 19.58 3.59
N ARG A 427 -21.66 20.05 3.49
CA ARG A 427 -22.77 19.21 3.03
C ARG A 427 -22.48 18.75 1.61
N LEU A 428 -22.33 17.44 1.43
CA LEU A 428 -22.40 16.80 0.13
C LEU A 428 -23.77 17.13 -0.47
N VAL A 429 -23.80 17.99 -1.48
CA VAL A 429 -24.99 18.21 -2.29
C VAL A 429 -25.27 16.89 -3.04
N LYS A 430 -26.49 16.39 -2.88
CA LYS A 430 -27.03 15.18 -3.50
C LYS A 430 -26.88 15.18 -5.03
#